data_22d6b9ece09b58421ac262ad29d917ad
#
_entry.id   22d6b9ece09b58421ac262ad29d917ad
#
_cell.length_a   1.000
_cell.length_b   1.000
_cell.length_c   1.000
_cell.angle_alpha   90.00
_cell.angle_beta   90.00
_cell.angle_gamma   90.00
#
_symmetry.space_group_name_H-M   'P 1'
#
loop_
_entity.id
_entity.type
_entity.pdbx_description
1 polymer ?
#
loop_
_entity_poly.entity_id
_entity_poly.type
_entity_poly.pdbx_seq_one_letter_code
_entity_poly.pdbx_strand_id
1 'polypeptide(L)'
;MRATPSTHWLDIRTSLEDTVDRFSTLLRSVENRDARAVGTWSIADTAAHVREVAVLNSTWASGAAPPPEFRVAFDLAATVSIDEVSEVNARCVAAAPERDPCALAALIQERVELMLYLTAGADGTELVSWLGGLKLPLTSVLGHTLSELLVHGRDIARAEGRAFPIAQGQAKLIFEGFLFPLLTAADAAGFGGERTDAMRPVVCELRLKGCDRVVLVADSGGVVVEEPGGRPVDVHVAADPALMWLLMFNRIGALGPTLRGQVKVWGRRPWRLRRLLQLVKAP
;
A
#
# COMPACT_ATOMS: atom_id res chain seq x y z
N MET A 1 22.58 1.43 -6.95
CA MET A 1 22.24 1.00 -8.34
C MET A 1 20.73 0.82 -8.36
N ARG A 2 19.98 1.68 -9.04
CA ARG A 2 18.53 1.48 -9.18
C ARG A 2 18.31 0.15 -9.91
N ALA A 3 17.52 -0.75 -9.31
CA ALA A 3 17.03 -1.89 -10.05
C ALA A 3 16.30 -1.36 -11.30
N THR A 4 16.54 -1.96 -12.44
CA THR A 4 15.81 -1.61 -13.66
C THR A 4 14.31 -1.88 -13.41
N PRO A 5 13.39 -1.09 -13.98
CA PRO A 5 11.94 -1.33 -13.84
C PRO A 5 11.53 -2.78 -14.08
N SER A 6 12.18 -3.46 -15.02
CA SER A 6 11.97 -4.88 -15.31
C SER A 6 12.24 -5.84 -14.13
N THR A 7 13.19 -5.53 -13.25
CA THR A 7 13.47 -6.39 -12.08
C THR A 7 12.35 -6.31 -11.05
N HIS A 8 11.90 -5.10 -10.68
CA HIS A 8 10.75 -4.94 -9.77
C HIS A 8 9.47 -5.53 -10.39
N TRP A 9 9.29 -5.39 -11.69
CA TRP A 9 8.12 -5.91 -12.39
C TRP A 9 7.96 -7.42 -12.22
N LEU A 10 9.01 -8.19 -12.52
CA LEU A 10 8.97 -9.64 -12.39
C LEU A 10 8.84 -10.09 -10.93
N ASP A 11 9.58 -9.45 -10.02
CA ASP A 11 9.55 -9.78 -8.60
C ASP A 11 8.18 -9.50 -7.97
N ILE A 12 7.52 -8.39 -8.34
CA ILE A 12 6.16 -8.08 -7.87
C ILE A 12 5.16 -9.10 -8.39
N ARG A 13 5.24 -9.51 -9.66
CA ARG A 13 4.36 -10.51 -10.24
C ARG A 13 4.48 -11.85 -9.51
N THR A 14 5.70 -12.35 -9.34
CA THR A 14 5.97 -13.59 -8.60
C THR A 14 5.49 -13.48 -7.14
N SER A 15 5.79 -12.38 -6.46
CA SER A 15 5.33 -12.16 -5.08
C SER A 15 3.81 -12.08 -4.98
N LEU A 16 3.13 -11.55 -5.99
CA LEU A 16 1.68 -11.43 -6.03
C LEU A 16 1.02 -12.80 -6.23
N GLU A 17 1.55 -13.63 -7.14
CA GLU A 17 1.14 -15.03 -7.31
C GLU A 17 1.22 -15.81 -5.99
N ASP A 18 2.40 -15.85 -5.38
CA ASP A 18 2.62 -16.57 -4.12
C ASP A 18 1.72 -16.04 -2.99
N THR A 19 1.50 -14.72 -2.96
CA THR A 19 0.73 -14.11 -1.87
C THR A 19 -0.76 -14.33 -2.03
N VAL A 20 -1.32 -14.30 -3.24
CA VAL A 20 -2.74 -14.57 -3.44
C VAL A 20 -3.09 -16.02 -3.12
N ASP A 21 -2.21 -16.97 -3.41
CA ASP A 21 -2.38 -18.38 -3.04
C ASP A 21 -2.40 -18.60 -1.52
N ARG A 22 -1.46 -17.94 -0.82
CA ARG A 22 -1.42 -17.94 0.64
C ARG A 22 -2.65 -17.29 1.27
N PHE A 23 -3.05 -16.14 0.73
CA PHE A 23 -4.23 -15.40 1.19
C PHE A 23 -5.51 -16.21 0.99
N SER A 24 -5.68 -16.82 -0.19
CA SER A 24 -6.83 -17.67 -0.51
C SER A 24 -6.87 -18.92 0.36
N THR A 25 -5.71 -19.53 0.65
CA THR A 25 -5.60 -20.66 1.58
C THR A 25 -6.00 -20.26 3.00
N LEU A 26 -5.58 -19.08 3.45
CA LEU A 26 -5.98 -18.52 4.75
C LEU A 26 -7.50 -18.34 4.80
N LEU A 27 -8.11 -17.70 3.81
CA LEU A 27 -9.56 -17.46 3.79
C LEU A 27 -10.37 -18.76 3.80
N ARG A 28 -9.96 -19.76 3.01
CA ARG A 28 -10.64 -21.08 2.98
C ARG A 28 -10.58 -21.82 4.30
N SER A 29 -9.67 -21.45 5.20
CA SER A 29 -9.47 -22.05 6.51
C SER A 29 -9.98 -21.20 7.68
N VAL A 30 -10.73 -20.14 7.41
CA VAL A 30 -11.35 -19.27 8.42
C VAL A 30 -12.45 -20.04 9.15
N GLU A 31 -12.38 -20.08 10.48
CA GLU A 31 -13.35 -20.74 11.34
C GLU A 31 -14.47 -19.77 11.79
N ASN A 32 -14.09 -18.51 12.06
CA ASN A 32 -15.02 -17.48 12.51
C ASN A 32 -14.95 -16.21 11.65
N ARG A 33 -15.74 -16.17 10.57
CA ARG A 33 -15.78 -15.03 9.64
C ARG A 33 -16.20 -13.70 10.28
N ASP A 34 -16.90 -13.75 11.43
CA ASP A 34 -17.40 -12.57 12.13
C ASP A 34 -16.37 -12.05 13.18
N ALA A 35 -15.25 -12.77 13.39
CA ALA A 35 -14.18 -12.30 14.24
C ALA A 35 -13.61 -10.96 13.71
N ARG A 36 -13.29 -10.06 14.65
CA ARG A 36 -12.81 -8.70 14.33
C ARG A 36 -11.37 -8.75 13.80
N ALA A 37 -11.18 -8.38 12.55
CA ALA A 37 -9.87 -8.36 11.89
C ALA A 37 -9.18 -6.98 12.03
N VAL A 38 -9.82 -5.89 11.60
CA VAL A 38 -9.22 -4.55 11.60
C VAL A 38 -10.28 -3.46 11.86
N GLY A 39 -9.96 -2.49 12.70
CA GLY A 39 -10.90 -1.41 13.01
C GLY A 39 -12.24 -1.96 13.52
N THR A 40 -13.32 -1.67 12.80
CA THR A 40 -14.66 -2.22 13.05
C THR A 40 -15.01 -3.41 12.15
N TRP A 41 -14.15 -3.74 11.17
CA TRP A 41 -14.40 -4.79 10.18
C TRP A 41 -14.14 -6.19 10.74
N SER A 42 -15.05 -7.08 10.40
CA SER A 42 -14.90 -8.53 10.56
C SER A 42 -13.90 -9.09 9.54
N ILE A 43 -13.57 -10.38 9.66
CA ILE A 43 -12.81 -11.10 8.64
C ILE A 43 -13.53 -11.05 7.30
N ALA A 44 -14.85 -11.28 7.30
CA ALA A 44 -15.67 -11.23 6.08
C ALA A 44 -15.67 -9.84 5.42
N ASP A 45 -15.78 -8.76 6.21
CA ASP A 45 -15.68 -7.38 5.69
C ASP A 45 -14.31 -7.08 5.13
N THR A 46 -13.25 -7.51 5.83
CA THR A 46 -11.86 -7.31 5.40
C THR A 46 -11.58 -8.06 4.08
N ALA A 47 -12.07 -9.29 3.96
CA ALA A 47 -11.95 -10.05 2.71
C ALA A 47 -12.76 -9.44 1.57
N ALA A 48 -13.97 -8.92 1.85
CA ALA A 48 -14.78 -8.18 0.88
C ALA A 48 -14.04 -6.92 0.38
N HIS A 49 -13.40 -6.16 1.28
CA HIS A 49 -12.55 -5.03 0.90
C HIS A 49 -11.43 -5.46 -0.05
N VAL A 50 -10.68 -6.51 0.27
CA VAL A 50 -9.59 -7.00 -0.60
C VAL A 50 -10.11 -7.43 -1.98
N ARG A 51 -11.32 -8.03 -2.05
CA ARG A 51 -11.99 -8.31 -3.33
C ARG A 51 -12.26 -7.04 -4.13
N GLU A 52 -12.81 -5.98 -3.49
CA GLU A 52 -13.06 -4.70 -4.16
C GLU A 52 -11.77 -4.10 -4.74
N VAL A 53 -10.70 -4.08 -3.94
CA VAL A 53 -9.38 -3.61 -4.39
C VAL A 53 -8.85 -4.45 -5.56
N ALA A 54 -8.97 -5.77 -5.51
CA ALA A 54 -8.53 -6.65 -6.60
C ALA A 54 -9.29 -6.37 -7.90
N VAL A 55 -10.60 -6.13 -7.85
CA VAL A 55 -11.40 -5.75 -9.01
C VAL A 55 -10.99 -4.39 -9.57
N LEU A 56 -10.87 -3.37 -8.71
CA LEU A 56 -10.46 -2.03 -9.14
C LEU A 56 -9.07 -2.05 -9.77
N ASN A 57 -8.09 -2.66 -9.11
CA ASN A 57 -6.72 -2.73 -9.61
C ASN A 57 -6.61 -3.54 -10.92
N SER A 58 -7.33 -4.66 -11.05
CA SER A 58 -7.34 -5.43 -12.29
C SER A 58 -7.96 -4.63 -13.46
N THR A 59 -8.98 -3.83 -13.18
CA THR A 59 -9.63 -2.94 -14.15
C THR A 59 -8.67 -1.83 -14.61
N TRP A 60 -8.01 -1.15 -13.68
CA TRP A 60 -7.03 -0.11 -14.03
C TRP A 60 -5.80 -0.69 -14.75
N ALA A 61 -5.29 -1.82 -14.28
CA ALA A 61 -4.12 -2.46 -14.88
C ALA A 61 -4.36 -2.92 -16.33
N SER A 62 -5.56 -3.39 -16.64
CA SER A 62 -5.91 -3.89 -17.98
C SER A 62 -6.47 -2.80 -18.91
N GLY A 63 -6.90 -1.65 -18.38
CA GLY A 63 -7.65 -0.65 -19.12
C GLY A 63 -9.04 -1.10 -19.58
N ALA A 64 -9.52 -2.26 -19.07
CA ALA A 64 -10.85 -2.79 -19.39
C ALA A 64 -11.96 -1.98 -18.71
N ALA A 65 -13.21 -2.13 -19.20
CA ALA A 65 -14.36 -1.59 -18.48
C ALA A 65 -14.57 -2.37 -17.17
N PRO A 66 -14.96 -1.69 -16.06
CA PRO A 66 -15.30 -2.38 -14.83
C PRO A 66 -16.53 -3.28 -15.02
N PRO A 67 -16.62 -4.41 -14.30
CA PRO A 67 -17.84 -5.19 -14.26
C PRO A 67 -19.04 -4.31 -13.89
N PRO A 68 -20.25 -4.57 -14.43
CA PRO A 68 -21.41 -3.69 -14.23
C PRO A 68 -21.73 -3.41 -12.75
N GLU A 69 -21.61 -4.41 -11.89
CA GLU A 69 -21.83 -4.31 -10.46
C GLU A 69 -20.78 -3.45 -9.72
N PHE A 70 -19.60 -3.24 -10.32
CA PHE A 70 -18.53 -2.39 -9.78
C PHE A 70 -18.48 -0.98 -10.39
N ARG A 71 -19.34 -0.66 -11.34
CA ARG A 71 -19.33 0.63 -12.03
C ARG A 71 -19.35 1.81 -11.07
N VAL A 72 -20.26 1.78 -10.10
CA VAL A 72 -20.41 2.86 -9.10
C VAL A 72 -19.16 2.98 -8.22
N ALA A 73 -18.62 1.87 -7.75
CA ALA A 73 -17.40 1.85 -6.94
C ALA A 73 -16.19 2.38 -7.75
N PHE A 74 -16.08 1.99 -9.01
CA PHE A 74 -15.03 2.45 -9.92
C PHE A 74 -15.11 3.96 -10.18
N ASP A 75 -16.30 4.49 -10.47
CA ASP A 75 -16.50 5.92 -10.73
C ASP A 75 -16.20 6.76 -9.46
N LEU A 76 -16.60 6.28 -8.28
CA LEU A 76 -16.26 6.91 -6.99
C LEU A 76 -14.74 6.89 -6.77
N ALA A 77 -14.10 5.75 -6.96
CA ALA A 77 -12.65 5.59 -6.77
C ALA A 77 -11.83 6.47 -7.72
N ALA A 78 -12.32 6.72 -8.94
CA ALA A 78 -11.65 7.55 -9.92
C ALA A 78 -11.59 9.05 -9.54
N THR A 79 -12.44 9.51 -8.63
CA THR A 79 -12.56 10.92 -8.24
C THR A 79 -12.29 11.18 -6.76
N VAL A 80 -12.04 10.13 -5.96
CA VAL A 80 -11.84 10.22 -4.51
C VAL A 80 -10.55 10.97 -4.16
N SER A 81 -10.61 11.83 -3.15
CA SER A 81 -9.41 12.37 -2.51
C SER A 81 -8.81 11.36 -1.52
N ILE A 82 -7.51 11.49 -1.20
CA ILE A 82 -6.86 10.61 -0.21
C ILE A 82 -7.56 10.64 1.15
N ASP A 83 -8.08 11.79 1.56
CA ASP A 83 -8.78 11.94 2.84
C ASP A 83 -10.13 11.20 2.88
N GLU A 84 -10.74 10.95 1.72
CA GLU A 84 -12.04 10.29 1.58
C GLU A 84 -11.94 8.78 1.33
N VAL A 85 -10.75 8.25 1.02
CA VAL A 85 -10.55 6.82 0.67
C VAL A 85 -11.12 5.89 1.74
N SER A 86 -10.92 6.19 3.02
CA SER A 86 -11.43 5.36 4.12
C SER A 86 -12.97 5.30 4.14
N GLU A 87 -13.65 6.41 3.86
CA GLU A 87 -15.12 6.45 3.79
C GLU A 87 -15.64 5.70 2.56
N VAL A 88 -15.00 5.89 1.40
CA VAL A 88 -15.34 5.18 0.16
C VAL A 88 -15.16 3.68 0.36
N ASN A 89 -14.06 3.23 0.95
CA ASN A 89 -13.83 1.83 1.27
C ASN A 89 -14.94 1.26 2.18
N ALA A 90 -15.32 1.98 3.24
CA ALA A 90 -16.39 1.54 4.13
C ALA A 90 -17.74 1.41 3.40
N ARG A 91 -18.05 2.33 2.48
CA ARG A 91 -19.27 2.28 1.66
C ARG A 91 -19.24 1.12 0.66
N CYS A 92 -18.12 0.87 0.00
CA CYS A 92 -17.96 -0.27 -0.90
C CYS A 92 -18.11 -1.60 -0.15
N VAL A 93 -17.48 -1.74 1.01
CA VAL A 93 -17.63 -2.93 1.87
C VAL A 93 -19.08 -3.12 2.30
N ALA A 94 -19.77 -2.06 2.73
CA ALA A 94 -21.18 -2.15 3.13
C ALA A 94 -22.12 -2.57 1.97
N ALA A 95 -21.80 -2.16 0.75
CA ALA A 95 -22.58 -2.49 -0.45
C ALA A 95 -22.25 -3.89 -1.03
N ALA A 96 -21.08 -4.44 -0.73
CA ALA A 96 -20.66 -5.75 -1.24
C ALA A 96 -21.58 -6.86 -0.68
N PRO A 97 -22.19 -7.72 -1.52
CA PRO A 97 -23.14 -8.72 -1.05
C PRO A 97 -22.48 -9.99 -0.49
N GLU A 98 -21.27 -10.33 -0.97
CA GLU A 98 -20.58 -11.56 -0.61
C GLU A 98 -19.90 -11.44 0.75
N ARG A 99 -20.04 -12.46 1.59
CA ARG A 99 -19.44 -12.56 2.93
C ARG A 99 -18.92 -13.96 3.25
N ASP A 100 -19.07 -14.91 2.32
CA ASP A 100 -18.47 -16.23 2.51
C ASP A 100 -16.97 -16.19 2.22
N PRO A 101 -16.10 -16.56 3.19
CA PRO A 101 -14.65 -16.49 2.98
C PRO A 101 -14.16 -17.40 1.85
N CYS A 102 -14.79 -18.56 1.62
CA CYS A 102 -14.40 -19.45 0.53
C CYS A 102 -14.75 -18.86 -0.84
N ALA A 103 -15.93 -18.26 -0.97
CA ALA A 103 -16.35 -17.57 -2.20
C ALA A 103 -15.45 -16.33 -2.46
N LEU A 104 -15.18 -15.52 -1.43
CA LEU A 104 -14.27 -14.37 -1.53
C LEU A 104 -12.85 -14.79 -1.92
N ALA A 105 -12.34 -15.90 -1.37
CA ALA A 105 -11.03 -16.46 -1.76
C ALA A 105 -10.96 -16.76 -3.25
N ALA A 106 -12.00 -17.41 -3.81
CA ALA A 106 -12.05 -17.75 -5.22
C ALA A 106 -12.11 -16.49 -6.11
N LEU A 107 -12.96 -15.51 -5.74
CA LEU A 107 -13.12 -14.25 -6.47
C LEU A 107 -11.84 -13.41 -6.47
N ILE A 108 -11.14 -13.30 -5.33
CA ILE A 108 -9.88 -12.56 -5.22
C ILE A 108 -8.81 -13.24 -6.07
N GLN A 109 -8.69 -14.57 -5.98
CA GLN A 109 -7.72 -15.34 -6.75
C GLN A 109 -7.96 -15.15 -8.25
N GLU A 110 -9.19 -15.34 -8.73
CA GLU A 110 -9.57 -15.12 -10.12
C GLU A 110 -9.17 -13.72 -10.63
N ARG A 111 -9.42 -12.68 -9.83
CA ARG A 111 -9.12 -11.29 -10.24
C ARG A 111 -7.63 -10.99 -10.31
N VAL A 112 -6.85 -11.52 -9.38
CA VAL A 112 -5.39 -11.37 -9.40
C VAL A 112 -4.77 -12.16 -10.57
N GLU A 113 -5.21 -13.40 -10.80
CA GLU A 113 -4.77 -14.21 -11.94
C GLU A 113 -5.11 -13.54 -13.27
N LEU A 114 -6.33 -13.00 -13.41
CA LEU A 114 -6.74 -12.24 -14.59
C LEU A 114 -5.87 -11.00 -14.81
N MET A 115 -5.58 -10.24 -13.76
CA MET A 115 -4.68 -9.08 -13.84
C MET A 115 -3.29 -9.48 -14.31
N LEU A 116 -2.73 -10.54 -13.75
CA LEU A 116 -1.43 -11.10 -14.14
C LEU A 116 -1.43 -11.57 -15.60
N TYR A 117 -2.50 -12.25 -16.03
CA TYR A 117 -2.65 -12.71 -17.41
C TYR A 117 -2.73 -11.54 -18.40
N LEU A 118 -3.59 -10.56 -18.15
CA LEU A 118 -3.80 -9.41 -19.05
C LEU A 118 -2.58 -8.49 -19.16
N THR A 119 -1.71 -8.49 -18.15
CA THR A 119 -0.49 -7.69 -18.11
C THR A 119 0.77 -8.48 -18.44
N ALA A 120 0.67 -9.72 -18.94
CA ALA A 120 1.82 -10.59 -19.16
C ALA A 120 2.84 -10.03 -20.19
N GLY A 121 2.37 -9.27 -21.17
CA GLY A 121 3.20 -8.65 -22.21
C GLY A 121 3.74 -7.26 -21.88
N ALA A 122 3.41 -6.70 -20.70
CA ALA A 122 3.85 -5.38 -20.30
C ALA A 122 5.25 -5.42 -19.65
N ASP A 123 5.91 -4.26 -19.57
CA ASP A 123 7.18 -4.09 -18.83
C ASP A 123 7.01 -3.42 -17.48
N GLY A 124 5.80 -2.98 -17.16
CA GLY A 124 5.41 -2.39 -15.89
C GLY A 124 5.64 -0.89 -15.76
N THR A 125 6.20 -0.25 -16.78
CA THR A 125 6.48 1.20 -16.79
C THR A 125 5.34 2.04 -17.32
N GLU A 126 4.36 1.43 -17.97
CA GLU A 126 3.19 2.10 -18.53
C GLU A 126 2.40 2.82 -17.44
N LEU A 127 2.04 4.08 -17.70
CA LEU A 127 1.22 4.86 -16.78
C LEU A 127 -0.26 4.52 -16.98
N VAL A 128 -0.88 4.01 -15.92
CA VAL A 128 -2.31 3.73 -15.88
C VAL A 128 -3.02 4.66 -14.90
N SER A 129 -4.32 4.84 -15.10
CA SER A 129 -5.14 5.58 -14.14
C SER A 129 -5.28 4.79 -12.84
N TRP A 130 -5.37 5.50 -11.73
CA TRP A 130 -5.54 4.93 -10.39
C TRP A 130 -6.43 5.84 -9.53
N LEU A 131 -6.61 5.53 -8.25
CA LEU A 131 -7.41 6.29 -7.30
C LEU A 131 -7.25 7.81 -7.46
N GLY A 132 -8.35 8.54 -7.43
CA GLY A 132 -8.38 10.00 -7.56
C GLY A 132 -7.88 10.52 -8.91
N GLY A 133 -7.82 9.68 -9.94
CA GLY A 133 -7.30 10.07 -11.26
C GLY A 133 -5.77 10.15 -11.34
N LEU A 134 -5.04 9.74 -10.31
CA LEU A 134 -3.59 9.65 -10.33
C LEU A 134 -3.11 8.76 -11.48
N LYS A 135 -1.94 9.07 -12.00
CA LYS A 135 -1.23 8.23 -12.97
C LYS A 135 -0.07 7.53 -12.30
N LEU A 136 -0.14 6.22 -12.22
CA LEU A 136 0.90 5.39 -11.64
C LEU A 136 1.48 4.41 -12.66
N PRO A 137 2.75 4.02 -12.53
CA PRO A 137 3.29 2.89 -13.26
C PRO A 137 2.45 1.63 -13.00
N LEU A 138 2.26 0.80 -13.99
CA LEU A 138 1.54 -0.47 -13.86
C LEU A 138 2.13 -1.35 -12.75
N THR A 139 3.47 -1.34 -12.59
CA THR A 139 4.16 -1.97 -11.45
C THR A 139 3.60 -1.52 -10.11
N SER A 140 3.21 -0.25 -9.97
CA SER A 140 2.68 0.29 -8.71
C SER A 140 1.27 -0.21 -8.42
N VAL A 141 0.45 -0.43 -9.44
CA VAL A 141 -0.90 -0.99 -9.25
C VAL A 141 -0.83 -2.44 -8.77
N LEU A 142 0.09 -3.24 -9.34
CA LEU A 142 0.36 -4.60 -8.84
C LEU A 142 0.97 -4.57 -7.42
N GLY A 143 1.87 -3.64 -7.15
CA GLY A 143 2.46 -3.41 -5.83
C GLY A 143 1.42 -3.02 -4.77
N HIS A 144 0.42 -2.22 -5.12
CA HIS A 144 -0.73 -1.93 -4.26
C HIS A 144 -1.54 -3.19 -3.95
N THR A 145 -1.85 -4.02 -4.96
CA THR A 145 -2.56 -5.29 -4.73
C THR A 145 -1.77 -6.22 -3.79
N LEU A 146 -0.45 -6.32 -3.99
CA LEU A 146 0.42 -7.09 -3.09
C LEU A 146 0.37 -6.55 -1.65
N SER A 147 0.41 -5.23 -1.48
CA SER A 147 0.30 -4.55 -0.21
C SER A 147 -0.99 -4.92 0.53
N GLU A 148 -2.12 -4.85 -0.15
CA GLU A 148 -3.45 -5.14 0.40
C GLU A 148 -3.57 -6.61 0.84
N LEU A 149 -3.11 -7.54 0.00
CA LEU A 149 -3.09 -8.96 0.35
C LEU A 149 -2.22 -9.24 1.59
N LEU A 150 -1.07 -8.56 1.72
CA LEU A 150 -0.15 -8.78 2.83
C LEU A 150 -0.65 -8.17 4.14
N VAL A 151 -1.12 -6.92 4.12
CA VAL A 151 -1.59 -6.26 5.35
C VAL A 151 -2.87 -6.90 5.87
N HIS A 152 -3.83 -7.15 4.98
CA HIS A 152 -5.11 -7.74 5.37
C HIS A 152 -5.02 -9.25 5.61
N GLY A 153 -4.13 -9.97 4.91
CA GLY A 153 -3.81 -11.35 5.24
C GLY A 153 -3.27 -11.49 6.67
N ARG A 154 -2.40 -10.54 7.08
CA ARG A 154 -1.94 -10.47 8.46
C ARG A 154 -3.06 -10.11 9.45
N ASP A 155 -3.95 -9.16 9.10
CA ASP A 155 -5.07 -8.77 9.97
C ASP A 155 -6.02 -9.96 10.21
N ILE A 156 -6.39 -10.69 9.14
CA ILE A 156 -7.25 -11.89 9.19
C ILE A 156 -6.57 -13.02 9.99
N ALA A 157 -5.31 -13.32 9.68
CA ALA A 157 -4.58 -14.38 10.38
C ALA A 157 -4.45 -14.08 11.89
N ARG A 158 -4.19 -12.82 12.25
CA ARG A 158 -4.15 -12.40 13.66
C ARG A 158 -5.50 -12.60 14.37
N ALA A 159 -6.61 -12.33 13.70
CA ALA A 159 -7.95 -12.53 14.24
C ALA A 159 -8.24 -14.03 14.52
N GLU A 160 -7.65 -14.93 13.71
CA GLU A 160 -7.70 -16.38 13.86
C GLU A 160 -6.57 -16.94 14.80
N GLY A 161 -5.77 -16.08 15.43
CA GLY A 161 -4.64 -16.52 16.27
C GLY A 161 -3.49 -17.16 15.46
N ARG A 162 -3.38 -16.89 14.18
CA ARG A 162 -2.43 -17.48 13.24
C ARG A 162 -1.38 -16.47 12.76
N ALA A 163 -0.32 -16.95 12.13
CA ALA A 163 0.72 -16.13 11.54
C ALA A 163 0.52 -15.98 10.02
N PHE A 164 0.73 -14.76 9.52
CA PHE A 164 0.85 -14.45 8.09
C PHE A 164 2.09 -13.56 7.92
N PRO A 165 3.28 -14.16 7.77
CA PRO A 165 4.53 -13.40 7.73
C PRO A 165 4.63 -12.55 6.47
N ILE A 166 5.19 -11.35 6.63
CA ILE A 166 5.57 -10.46 5.52
C ILE A 166 7.07 -10.54 5.37
N ALA A 167 7.55 -11.07 4.25
CA ALA A 167 8.97 -11.17 3.99
C ALA A 167 9.60 -9.80 3.74
N GLN A 168 10.86 -9.62 4.12
CA GLN A 168 11.60 -8.37 3.89
C GLN A 168 11.60 -7.97 2.42
N GLY A 169 11.78 -8.94 1.50
CA GLY A 169 11.75 -8.71 0.06
C GLY A 169 10.39 -8.19 -0.43
N GLN A 170 9.28 -8.75 0.07
CA GLN A 170 7.92 -8.30 -0.27
C GLN A 170 7.70 -6.86 0.20
N ALA A 171 8.08 -6.54 1.43
CA ALA A 171 7.97 -5.17 1.94
C ALA A 171 8.85 -4.18 1.16
N LYS A 172 10.06 -4.59 0.75
CA LYS A 172 10.90 -3.80 -0.16
C LYS A 172 10.16 -3.46 -1.46
N LEU A 173 9.56 -4.47 -2.10
CA LEU A 173 8.79 -4.28 -3.35
C LEU A 173 7.63 -3.30 -3.17
N ILE A 174 6.95 -3.32 -2.02
CA ILE A 174 5.88 -2.36 -1.71
C ILE A 174 6.44 -0.94 -1.61
N PHE A 175 7.56 -0.73 -0.91
CA PHE A 175 8.15 0.61 -0.79
C PHE A 175 8.62 1.14 -2.14
N GLU A 176 9.42 0.37 -2.86
CA GLU A 176 10.06 0.81 -4.10
C GLU A 176 9.13 0.75 -5.32
N GLY A 177 8.25 -0.26 -5.37
CA GLY A 177 7.34 -0.46 -6.48
C GLY A 177 6.01 0.28 -6.36
N PHE A 178 5.54 0.59 -5.14
CA PHE A 178 4.25 1.24 -4.94
C PHE A 178 4.36 2.56 -4.18
N LEU A 179 4.86 2.55 -2.93
CA LEU A 179 4.72 3.71 -2.04
C LEU A 179 5.53 4.93 -2.53
N PHE A 180 6.79 4.75 -2.93
CA PHE A 180 7.60 5.86 -3.41
C PHE A 180 7.08 6.43 -4.74
N PRO A 181 6.70 5.63 -5.74
CA PRO A 181 6.00 6.13 -6.92
C PRO A 181 4.69 6.85 -6.61
N LEU A 182 3.89 6.32 -5.67
CA LEU A 182 2.64 6.97 -5.23
C LEU A 182 2.90 8.37 -4.66
N LEU A 183 3.85 8.51 -3.74
CA LEU A 183 4.20 9.82 -3.15
C LEU A 183 4.67 10.80 -4.23
N THR A 184 5.46 10.34 -5.19
CA THR A 184 5.92 11.17 -6.32
C THR A 184 4.76 11.61 -7.22
N ALA A 185 3.83 10.70 -7.53
CA ALA A 185 2.66 11.00 -8.36
C ALA A 185 1.68 11.94 -7.65
N ALA A 186 1.45 11.75 -6.35
CA ALA A 186 0.58 12.59 -5.54
C ALA A 186 1.09 14.03 -5.44
N ASP A 187 2.41 14.21 -5.28
CA ASP A 187 3.03 15.54 -5.30
C ASP A 187 2.87 16.22 -6.67
N ALA A 188 3.18 15.51 -7.76
CA ALA A 188 3.05 16.02 -9.13
C ALA A 188 1.60 16.41 -9.48
N ALA A 189 0.60 15.73 -8.89
CA ALA A 189 -0.82 16.02 -9.08
C ALA A 189 -1.37 17.11 -8.14
N GLY A 190 -0.55 17.64 -7.22
CA GLY A 190 -0.97 18.65 -6.25
C GLY A 190 -1.91 18.13 -5.15
N PHE A 191 -1.93 16.82 -4.90
CA PHE A 191 -2.81 16.19 -3.89
C PHE A 191 -2.50 16.61 -2.45
N GLY A 192 -1.36 17.23 -2.20
CA GLY A 192 -0.96 17.73 -0.88
C GLY A 192 -1.53 19.08 -0.47
N GLY A 193 -2.27 19.75 -1.36
CA GLY A 193 -2.76 21.13 -1.15
C GLY A 193 -1.75 22.21 -1.57
N GLU A 194 -2.11 23.47 -1.37
CA GLU A 194 -1.24 24.60 -1.70
C GLU A 194 0.02 24.63 -0.82
N ARG A 195 1.19 24.71 -1.46
CA ARG A 195 2.45 24.94 -0.78
C ARG A 195 2.48 26.37 -0.26
N THR A 196 2.49 26.52 1.04
CA THR A 196 2.69 27.82 1.67
C THR A 196 4.14 27.95 2.13
N ASP A 197 4.81 29.03 1.78
CA ASP A 197 6.19 29.36 2.24
C ASP A 197 6.30 29.53 3.77
N ALA A 198 5.15 29.53 4.46
CA ALA A 198 5.07 29.77 5.90
C ALA A 198 5.77 28.69 6.76
N MET A 199 6.13 27.54 6.20
CA MET A 199 6.67 26.42 6.98
C MET A 199 7.89 25.76 6.35
N ARG A 200 9.01 25.82 7.08
CA ARG A 200 10.24 25.12 6.68
C ARG A 200 10.00 23.62 6.52
N PRO A 201 10.30 23.02 5.35
CA PRO A 201 10.09 21.59 5.10
C PRO A 201 10.86 20.71 6.07
N VAL A 202 10.33 19.53 6.37
CA VAL A 202 11.04 18.47 7.11
C VAL A 202 11.75 17.59 6.11
N VAL A 203 13.06 17.43 6.28
CA VAL A 203 13.90 16.58 5.42
C VAL A 203 14.28 15.34 6.18
N CYS A 204 13.75 14.18 5.77
CA CYS A 204 13.97 12.89 6.39
C CYS A 204 14.65 11.93 5.42
N GLU A 205 15.82 11.41 5.78
CA GLU A 205 16.42 10.30 5.04
C GLU A 205 15.91 8.96 5.60
N LEU A 206 15.24 8.18 4.74
CA LEU A 206 14.75 6.85 5.06
C LEU A 206 15.76 5.80 4.59
N ARG A 207 16.17 4.92 5.52
CA ARG A 207 17.15 3.84 5.31
C ARG A 207 16.51 2.51 5.68
N LEU A 208 15.76 1.94 4.77
CA LEU A 208 15.18 0.61 4.96
C LEU A 208 16.20 -0.45 4.55
N LYS A 209 16.28 -1.52 5.34
CA LYS A 209 17.25 -2.58 5.11
C LYS A 209 17.00 -3.27 3.76
N GLY A 210 18.01 -3.26 2.90
CA GLY A 210 17.92 -3.85 1.54
C GLY A 210 17.20 -3.00 0.50
N CYS A 211 16.68 -1.82 0.87
CA CYS A 211 16.11 -0.84 -0.05
C CYS A 211 17.12 0.24 -0.42
N ASP A 212 16.87 0.94 -1.52
CA ASP A 212 17.58 2.16 -1.85
C ASP A 212 17.27 3.26 -0.82
N ARG A 213 18.25 4.11 -0.53
CA ARG A 213 18.04 5.24 0.35
C ARG A 213 17.24 6.30 -0.37
N VAL A 214 16.27 6.87 0.31
CA VAL A 214 15.46 7.98 -0.21
C VAL A 214 15.41 9.12 0.79
N VAL A 215 15.19 10.32 0.30
CA VAL A 215 14.95 11.51 1.12
C VAL A 215 13.50 11.92 0.94
N LEU A 216 12.75 11.92 2.02
CA LEU A 216 11.40 12.43 2.08
C LEU A 216 11.45 13.91 2.47
N VAL A 217 10.93 14.77 1.62
CA VAL A 217 10.80 16.21 1.88
C VAL A 217 9.32 16.50 2.08
N ALA A 218 8.93 16.82 3.31
CA ALA A 218 7.55 17.06 3.68
C ALA A 218 7.31 18.52 4.06
N ASP A 219 6.35 19.15 3.43
CA ASP A 219 5.86 20.50 3.72
C ASP A 219 4.31 20.54 3.74
N SER A 220 3.72 21.72 3.69
CA SER A 220 2.26 21.89 3.64
C SER A 220 1.63 21.39 2.35
N GLY A 221 2.41 21.24 1.28
CA GLY A 221 1.95 20.77 -0.03
C GLY A 221 2.06 19.26 -0.22
N GLY A 222 2.57 18.51 0.78
CA GLY A 222 2.67 17.06 0.70
C GLY A 222 4.07 16.51 0.99
N VAL A 223 4.36 15.36 0.42
CA VAL A 223 5.64 14.65 0.60
C VAL A 223 6.24 14.29 -0.74
N VAL A 224 7.44 14.80 -0.99
CA VAL A 224 8.25 14.50 -2.19
C VAL A 224 9.30 13.45 -1.85
N VAL A 225 9.55 12.55 -2.78
CA VAL A 225 10.64 11.57 -2.70
C VAL A 225 11.82 12.04 -3.57
N GLU A 226 12.97 12.26 -2.94
CA GLU A 226 14.19 12.70 -3.60
C GLU A 226 15.35 11.69 -3.43
N GLU A 227 16.35 11.79 -4.27
CA GLU A 227 17.62 11.07 -4.08
C GLU A 227 18.44 11.69 -2.95
N PRO A 228 19.24 10.87 -2.21
CA PRO A 228 20.15 11.39 -1.19
C PRO A 228 21.20 12.36 -1.78
N GLY A 229 21.59 13.36 -0.98
CA GLY A 229 22.69 14.26 -1.29
C GLY A 229 22.28 15.66 -1.79
N GLY A 230 21.00 15.87 -2.14
CA GLY A 230 20.53 17.16 -2.67
C GLY A 230 20.36 18.27 -1.63
N ARG A 231 20.20 17.92 -0.34
CA ARG A 231 19.97 18.91 0.73
C ARG A 231 20.35 18.39 2.13
N PRO A 232 20.55 19.29 3.12
CA PRO A 232 20.82 18.90 4.50
C PRO A 232 19.63 18.15 5.11
N VAL A 233 19.90 16.98 5.72
CA VAL A 233 18.92 16.11 6.36
C VAL A 233 18.67 16.57 7.81
N ASP A 234 17.42 16.69 8.21
CA ASP A 234 17.00 16.98 9.58
C ASP A 234 17.01 15.73 10.46
N VAL A 235 16.46 14.63 9.92
CA VAL A 235 16.29 13.36 10.64
C VAL A 235 16.58 12.17 9.72
N HIS A 236 17.21 11.14 10.27
CA HIS A 236 17.39 9.85 9.64
C HIS A 236 16.52 8.82 10.35
N VAL A 237 15.88 7.95 9.59
CA VAL A 237 15.12 6.82 10.11
C VAL A 237 15.64 5.55 9.47
N ALA A 238 15.97 4.53 10.28
CA ALA A 238 16.36 3.23 9.77
C ALA A 238 15.55 2.12 10.44
N ALA A 239 15.07 1.17 9.63
CA ALA A 239 14.31 0.02 10.09
C ALA A 239 14.37 -1.13 9.08
N ASP A 240 13.85 -2.29 9.49
CA ASP A 240 13.44 -3.33 8.56
C ASP A 240 12.19 -2.86 7.78
N PRO A 241 12.09 -3.09 6.46
CA PRO A 241 10.96 -2.62 5.67
C PRO A 241 9.62 -3.23 6.10
N ALA A 242 9.55 -4.51 6.47
CA ALA A 242 8.30 -5.11 6.93
C ALA A 242 7.84 -4.50 8.26
N LEU A 243 8.78 -4.22 9.16
CA LEU A 243 8.49 -3.51 10.40
C LEU A 243 7.99 -2.09 10.12
N MET A 244 8.65 -1.34 9.25
CA MET A 244 8.26 0.03 8.88
C MET A 244 6.86 0.05 8.26
N TRP A 245 6.58 -0.90 7.38
CA TRP A 245 5.28 -1.07 6.75
C TRP A 245 4.15 -1.25 7.79
N LEU A 246 4.34 -2.16 8.74
CA LEU A 246 3.37 -2.40 9.82
C LEU A 246 3.18 -1.20 10.74
N LEU A 247 4.23 -0.41 10.99
CA LEU A 247 4.16 0.83 11.74
C LEU A 247 3.32 1.89 11.01
N MET A 248 3.53 2.05 9.70
CA MET A 248 2.79 3.01 8.88
C MET A 248 1.28 2.73 8.86
N PHE A 249 0.90 1.46 8.82
CA PHE A 249 -0.50 1.03 8.88
C PHE A 249 -1.05 0.88 10.31
N ASN A 250 -0.33 1.35 11.33
CA ASN A 250 -0.75 1.24 12.74
C ASN A 250 -1.07 -0.21 13.19
N ARG A 251 -0.44 -1.22 12.57
CA ARG A 251 -0.62 -2.63 12.93
C ARG A 251 0.23 -3.04 14.13
N ILE A 252 1.23 -2.27 14.44
CA ILE A 252 2.09 -2.40 15.64
C ILE A 252 2.40 -1.02 16.20
N GLY A 253 2.56 -0.95 17.53
CA GLY A 253 2.97 0.28 18.20
C GLY A 253 4.47 0.55 18.04
N ALA A 254 4.86 1.81 17.89
CA ALA A 254 6.25 2.20 17.68
C ALA A 254 7.16 2.03 18.91
N LEU A 255 6.60 2.09 20.14
CA LEU A 255 7.38 2.10 21.38
C LEU A 255 8.25 0.83 21.55
N GLY A 256 7.64 -0.34 21.39
CA GLY A 256 8.34 -1.62 21.54
C GLY A 256 9.51 -1.79 20.57
N PRO A 257 9.30 -1.64 19.25
CA PRO A 257 10.39 -1.70 18.26
C PRO A 257 11.49 -0.66 18.50
N THR A 258 11.15 0.56 18.90
CA THR A 258 12.13 1.62 19.18
C THR A 258 13.00 1.25 20.39
N LEU A 259 12.39 0.77 21.49
CA LEU A 259 13.13 0.34 22.68
C LEU A 259 14.07 -0.85 22.41
N ARG A 260 13.70 -1.73 21.47
CA ARG A 260 14.56 -2.84 21.02
C ARG A 260 15.60 -2.46 19.97
N GLY A 261 15.69 -1.18 19.59
CA GLY A 261 16.63 -0.70 18.58
C GLY A 261 16.33 -1.18 17.15
N GLN A 262 15.13 -1.71 16.91
CA GLN A 262 14.66 -2.15 15.59
C GLN A 262 14.25 -0.98 14.69
N VAL A 263 13.87 0.15 15.29
CA VAL A 263 13.69 1.44 14.63
C VAL A 263 14.72 2.40 15.23
N LYS A 264 15.55 2.96 14.39
CA LYS A 264 16.58 3.93 14.79
C LYS A 264 16.23 5.30 14.21
N VAL A 265 16.23 6.31 15.08
CA VAL A 265 15.96 7.71 14.71
C VAL A 265 17.11 8.56 15.23
N TRP A 266 17.79 9.30 14.35
CA TRP A 266 18.86 10.22 14.71
C TRP A 266 18.96 11.38 13.74
N GLY A 267 19.80 12.36 13.99
CA GLY A 267 20.04 13.50 13.10
C GLY A 267 20.16 14.81 13.84
N ARG A 268 20.15 15.91 13.09
CA ARG A 268 20.29 17.28 13.64
C ARG A 268 19.03 17.75 14.36
N ARG A 269 17.85 17.23 13.96
CA ARG A 269 16.52 17.65 14.47
C ARG A 269 15.58 16.45 14.53
N PRO A 270 15.86 15.39 15.32
CA PRO A 270 15.06 14.15 15.32
C PRO A 270 13.61 14.38 15.76
N TRP A 271 13.33 15.41 16.57
CA TRP A 271 11.96 15.77 16.97
C TRP A 271 11.05 16.17 15.81
N ARG A 272 11.61 16.56 14.64
CA ARG A 272 10.82 16.89 13.44
C ARG A 272 10.15 15.68 12.80
N LEU A 273 10.58 14.46 13.15
CA LEU A 273 9.92 13.22 12.69
C LEU A 273 8.42 13.21 13.04
N ARG A 274 8.05 13.69 14.24
CA ARG A 274 6.64 13.77 14.62
C ARG A 274 5.80 14.55 13.61
N ARG A 275 6.35 15.62 13.06
CA ARG A 275 5.68 16.42 12.06
C ARG A 275 5.60 15.71 10.72
N LEU A 276 6.66 15.04 10.28
CA LEU A 276 6.62 14.21 9.08
C LEU A 276 5.48 13.19 9.17
N LEU A 277 5.37 12.48 10.31
CA LEU A 277 4.31 11.47 10.52
C LEU A 277 2.89 12.06 10.53
N GLN A 278 2.73 13.35 10.79
CA GLN A 278 1.43 14.05 10.69
C GLN A 278 1.08 14.41 9.23
N LEU A 279 2.09 14.59 8.38
CA LEU A 279 1.93 14.95 6.97
C LEU A 279 1.82 13.72 6.06
N VAL A 280 2.45 12.60 6.45
CA VAL A 280 2.32 11.30 5.76
C VAL A 280 1.07 10.61 6.29
N LYS A 281 -0.05 10.83 5.63
CA LYS A 281 -1.27 10.06 5.88
C LYS A 281 -1.17 8.74 5.10
N ALA A 282 -1.15 7.61 5.80
CA ALA A 282 -1.42 6.33 5.17
C ALA A 282 -2.94 6.21 4.98
N PRO A 283 -3.42 5.74 3.82
CA PRO A 283 -4.83 5.51 3.56
C PRO A 283 -5.44 4.44 4.47
#